data_3215adcb65b879b9b199661e854c539c
#
_entry.id   3215adcb65b879b9b199661e854c539c
#
_cell.length_a   1.000
_cell.length_b   1.000
_cell.length_c   1.000
_cell.angle_alpha   90.00
_cell.angle_beta   90.00
_cell.angle_gamma   90.00
#
_symmetry.space_group_name_H-M   'P 1'
#
loop_
_entity.id
_entity.type
_entity.pdbx_description
1 polymer ?
#
loop_
_entity_poly.entity_id
_entity_poly.type
_entity_poly.pdbx_seq_one_letter_code
_entity_poly.pdbx_strand_id
1 'polypeptide(L)' 'MEKKEFYKTTDLYLTSFLKLSGFKFNIKKNNKVITFLFEDDEKLREVINNYLTENTTCDPLLFTNSIKNLKNLIYNS' A
#
# COMPACT_ATOMS: atom_id res chain seq x y z
N MET A 1 -6.06 22.16 -15.27
CA MET A 1 -5.70 21.51 -14.01
C MET A 1 -5.83 20.01 -14.11
N GLU A 2 -4.74 19.33 -13.95
CA GLU A 2 -4.76 17.88 -13.97
C GLU A 2 -5.33 17.34 -12.67
N LYS A 3 -6.32 16.49 -12.78
CA LYS A 3 -6.82 15.77 -11.63
C LYS A 3 -5.90 14.62 -11.31
N LYS A 4 -5.33 14.62 -10.12
CA LYS A 4 -4.55 13.49 -9.67
C LYS A 4 -5.50 12.33 -9.38
N GLU A 5 -5.25 11.22 -10.00
CA GLU A 5 -5.98 9.99 -9.72
C GLU A 5 -5.25 9.23 -8.63
N PHE A 6 -6.04 8.52 -7.83
CA PHE A 6 -5.50 7.71 -6.74
C PHE A 6 -5.86 6.25 -6.95
N TYR A 7 -4.88 5.40 -6.70
CA TYR A 7 -5.12 3.97 -6.60
C TYR A 7 -5.59 3.68 -5.19
N LYS A 8 -6.77 3.09 -5.06
CA LYS A 8 -7.38 2.79 -3.77
C LYS A 8 -7.36 1.29 -3.52
N THR A 9 -6.97 0.91 -2.32
CA THR A 9 -6.96 -0.50 -1.94
C THR A 9 -7.27 -0.65 -0.46
N THR A 10 -7.90 -1.76 -0.10
CA THR A 10 -8.11 -2.16 1.29
C THR A 10 -7.17 -3.29 1.68
N ASP A 11 -6.34 -3.74 0.77
CA ASP A 11 -5.42 -4.86 0.98
C ASP A 11 -4.21 -4.42 1.80
N LEU A 12 -4.13 -4.91 3.02
CA LEU A 12 -3.05 -4.59 3.94
C LEU A 12 -1.70 -5.11 3.44
N TYR A 13 -1.70 -6.29 2.84
CA TYR A 13 -0.46 -6.90 2.35
C TYR A 13 0.10 -6.15 1.17
N LEU A 14 -0.75 -5.78 0.22
CA LEU A 14 -0.32 -4.97 -0.93
C LEU A 14 0.20 -3.62 -0.46
N THR A 15 -0.49 -2.97 0.47
CA THR A 15 -0.07 -1.68 1.03
C THR A 15 1.30 -1.79 1.69
N SER A 16 1.53 -2.86 2.45
CA SER A 16 2.83 -3.10 3.09
C SER A 16 3.93 -3.26 2.07
N PHE A 17 3.67 -3.99 1.00
CA PHE A 17 4.62 -4.18 -0.08
C PHE A 17 4.97 -2.87 -0.77
N LEU A 18 3.95 -2.07 -1.08
CA LEU A 18 4.17 -0.76 -1.72
C LEU A 18 4.91 0.20 -0.81
N LYS A 19 4.62 0.16 0.48
CA LYS A 19 5.35 0.97 1.46
C LYS A 19 6.83 0.61 1.48
N LEU A 20 7.16 -0.68 1.48
CA LEU A 20 8.55 -1.14 1.43
C LEU A 20 9.24 -0.76 0.13
N SER A 21 8.47 -0.63 -0.95
CA SER A 21 8.99 -0.19 -2.24
C SER A 21 9.20 1.32 -2.32
N GLY A 22 8.83 2.06 -1.28
CA GLY A 22 9.07 3.49 -1.19
C GLY A 22 7.91 4.38 -1.60
N PHE A 23 6.74 3.82 -1.82
CA PHE A 23 5.56 4.60 -2.19
C PHE A 23 4.89 5.20 -0.97
N LYS A 24 4.44 6.44 -1.11
CA LYS A 24 3.70 7.14 -0.07
C LYS A 24 2.21 6.90 -0.25
N PHE A 25 1.49 6.90 0.86
CA PHE A 25 0.05 6.68 0.82
C PHE A 25 -0.66 7.48 1.91
N ASN A 26 -1.95 7.68 1.70
CA ASN A 26 -2.84 8.28 2.68
C ASN A 26 -3.83 7.22 3.15
N ILE A 27 -4.34 7.37 4.35
CA ILE A 27 -5.32 6.46 4.92
C ILE A 27 -6.65 7.20 5.01
N LYS A 28 -7.69 6.57 4.48
CA LYS A 28 -9.06 7.08 4.61
C LYS A 28 -9.86 6.08 5.43
N LYS A 29 -10.36 6.52 6.57
CA LYS A 29 -11.17 5.67 7.42
C LYS A 29 -12.63 6.08 7.28
N ASN A 30 -13.47 5.14 6.86
CA ASN A 30 -14.91 5.38 6.70
C ASN A 30 -15.65 4.25 7.39
N ASN A 31 -16.30 4.54 8.52
CA ASN A 31 -16.91 3.54 9.38
C ASN A 31 -15.86 2.52 9.83
N LYS A 32 -16.03 1.27 9.47
CA LYS A 32 -15.09 0.20 9.82
C LYS A 32 -14.15 -0.15 8.67
N VAL A 33 -14.27 0.57 7.55
CA VAL A 33 -13.46 0.29 6.36
C VAL A 33 -12.28 1.25 6.30
N ILE A 34 -11.10 0.69 6.14
CA ILE A 34 -9.87 1.46 6.00
C ILE A 34 -9.39 1.31 4.58
N THR A 35 -9.26 2.44 3.89
CA THR A 35 -8.81 2.47 2.50
C THR A 35 -7.46 3.17 2.43
N PHE A 36 -6.53 2.58 1.70
CA PHE A 36 -5.22 3.17 1.44
C PHE A 36 -5.23 3.80 0.06
N LEU A 37 -4.72 5.02 -0.02
CA LEU A 37 -4.73 5.83 -1.25
C LEU A 37 -3.30 6.10 -1.68
N PHE A 38 -2.94 5.64 -2.87
CA PHE A 38 -1.64 5.90 -3.48
C PHE A 38 -1.81 6.81 -4.70
N GLU A 39 -0.86 7.70 -4.94
CA GLU A 39 -0.86 8.45 -6.20
C GLU A 39 -0.67 7.47 -7.36
N ASP A 40 -1.63 7.46 -8.28
CA ASP A 40 -1.61 6.55 -9.40
C ASP A 40 -0.62 7.06 -10.46
N ASP A 41 0.45 6.30 -10.67
CA ASP A 41 1.41 6.58 -11.72
C ASP A 41 1.86 5.26 -12.37
N GLU A 42 2.61 5.39 -13.44
CA GLU A 42 3.09 4.26 -14.21
C GLU A 42 3.95 3.30 -13.40
N LYS A 43 4.81 3.88 -12.57
CA LYS A 43 5.72 3.11 -11.73
C LYS A 43 4.96 2.31 -10.67
N LEU A 44 3.93 2.91 -10.08
CA LEU A 44 3.08 2.22 -9.12
C LEU A 44 2.38 1.02 -9.77
N ARG A 45 1.82 1.23 -10.97
CA ARG A 45 1.14 0.16 -11.70
C ARG A 45 2.07 -0.99 -12.03
N GLU A 46 3.30 -0.68 -12.41
CA GLU A 46 4.32 -1.69 -12.70
C GLU A 46 4.63 -2.53 -11.47
N VAL A 47 4.83 -1.88 -10.32
CA VAL A 47 5.13 -2.58 -9.07
C VAL A 47 3.95 -3.45 -8.64
N ILE A 48 2.72 -2.93 -8.75
CA ILE A 48 1.52 -3.71 -8.42
C ILE A 48 1.41 -4.93 -9.32
N ASN A 49 1.65 -4.75 -10.63
CA ASN A 49 1.59 -5.85 -11.57
C ASN A 49 2.61 -6.94 -11.24
N ASN A 50 3.82 -6.55 -10.86
CA ASN A 50 4.86 -7.49 -10.44
C ASN A 50 4.44 -8.25 -9.19
N TYR A 51 3.82 -7.56 -8.24
CA TYR A 51 3.30 -8.18 -7.03
C TYR A 51 2.24 -9.24 -7.36
N LEU A 52 1.30 -8.89 -8.23
CA LEU A 52 0.20 -9.80 -8.61
C LEU A 52 0.66 -11.00 -9.41
N THR A 53 1.76 -10.86 -10.15
CA THR A 53 2.31 -11.95 -10.95
C THR A 53 3.39 -12.76 -10.21
N GLU A 54 3.58 -12.47 -8.93
CA GLU A 54 4.56 -13.16 -8.07
C GLU A 54 6.01 -13.03 -8.55
N ASN A 55 6.30 -11.99 -9.32
CA ASN A 55 7.66 -11.72 -9.82
C ASN A 55 8.49 -10.88 -8.87
N THR A 56 8.04 -10.72 -7.63
CA THR A 56 8.73 -9.90 -6.64
C THR A 56 9.32 -10.76 -5.54
N THR A 57 10.50 -10.36 -5.09
CA THR A 57 11.11 -10.93 -3.90
C THR A 57 11.05 -9.89 -2.79
N CYS A 58 10.69 -10.31 -1.61
CA CYS A 58 10.61 -9.44 -0.46
C CYS A 58 11.17 -10.20 0.75
N ASP A 59 11.95 -9.51 1.58
CA ASP A 59 12.43 -10.10 2.82
C ASP A 59 11.22 -10.37 3.73
N PRO A 60 10.96 -11.64 4.10
CA PRO A 60 9.78 -11.96 4.92
C PRO A 60 9.74 -11.23 6.24
N LEU A 61 10.89 -10.98 6.86
CA LEU A 61 10.95 -10.27 8.12
C LEU A 61 10.59 -8.81 7.97
N LEU A 62 11.14 -8.15 6.95
CA LEU A 62 10.79 -6.75 6.67
C LEU A 62 9.32 -6.60 6.33
N PHE A 63 8.79 -7.54 5.57
CA PHE A 63 7.38 -7.53 5.20
C PHE A 63 6.47 -7.68 6.42
N THR A 64 6.79 -8.65 7.29
CA THR A 64 6.03 -8.87 8.53
C THR A 64 6.08 -7.64 9.42
N ASN A 65 7.25 -7.01 9.57
CA ASN A 65 7.39 -5.80 10.38
C ASN A 65 6.59 -4.64 9.78
N SER A 66 6.58 -4.51 8.47
CA SER A 66 5.80 -3.48 7.80
C SER A 66 4.30 -3.65 8.06
N ILE A 67 3.81 -4.90 8.02
CA ILE A 67 2.41 -5.19 8.33
C ILE A 67 2.08 -4.80 9.78
N LYS A 68 2.94 -5.16 10.73
CA LYS A 68 2.76 -4.79 12.13
C LYS A 68 2.72 -3.27 12.32
N ASN A 69 3.62 -2.56 11.65
CA ASN A 69 3.66 -1.10 11.71
C ASN A 69 2.39 -0.47 11.16
N LEU A 70 1.86 -1.01 10.06
CA LEU A 70 0.61 -0.54 9.48
C LEU A 70 -0.58 -0.79 10.42
N LYS A 71 -0.63 -1.96 11.04
CA LYS A 71 -1.69 -2.28 12.01
C LYS A 71 -1.65 -1.32 13.19
N ASN A 72 -0.46 -1.03 13.71
CA ASN A 72 -0.32 -0.07 14.79
C ASN A 72 -0.78 1.31 14.39
N LEU A 73 -0.42 1.74 13.18
CA LEU A 73 -0.84 3.04 12.65
C LEU A 73 -2.36 3.15 12.55
N ILE A 74 -3.01 2.07 12.11
CA ILE A 74 -4.45 2.01 11.95
C ILE A 74 -5.16 2.03 13.30
N TYR A 75 -4.69 1.23 14.25
CA TYR A 75 -5.36 1.10 15.55
C TYR A 75 -5.11 2.30 16.46
N ASN A 76 -4.04 3.05 16.23
CA ASN A 76 -3.69 4.19 17.06
C ASN A 76 -4.06 5.54 16.45
N SER A 77 -4.73 5.53 15.32
CA SER A 77 -5.14 6.77 14.65
C SER A 77 -6.55 7.20 15.05
#